data_4be6e05ea549b67c0599ac05bb348809
#
_entry.id   4be6e05ea549b67c0599ac05bb348809
#
_cell.length_a   1.000
_cell.length_b   1.000
_cell.length_c   1.000
_cell.angle_alpha   90.00
_cell.angle_beta   90.00
_cell.angle_gamma   90.00
#
_symmetry.space_group_name_H-M   'P 1'
#
loop_
_entity.id
_entity.type
_entity.pdbx_description
1 polymer ?
#
loop_
_entity_poly.entity_id
_entity_poly.type
_entity_poly.pdbx_seq_one_letter_code
_entity_poly.pdbx_strand_id
1 'polypeptide(L)'
;MDKGQGAGNLVERARQGDQEAWAALYTSVYARLVAFAHRRLGNADLARDAVSETMARAVTRIDSYVGADEGFAPWLFGICRHVVVDVQRQTYRPLPPGLLRSDVDDPGPAEIVLDSEEQAQVRAAFARLDPDERELLELRVIGGLSSAEVAAALGKQPGTVRMAQMRALGRLRTFLEEASRVG
;
A
#
# COMPACT_ATOMS: atom_id res chain seq x y z
N MET A 1 2.22 -15.22 -22.06
CA MET A 1 1.07 -15.85 -21.35
C MET A 1 0.34 -14.76 -20.60
N ASP A 2 -0.89 -14.55 -21.01
CA ASP A 2 -1.71 -13.36 -20.78
C ASP A 2 -2.25 -13.28 -19.33
N LYS A 3 -1.60 -12.47 -18.48
CA LYS A 3 -2.06 -12.21 -17.10
C LYS A 3 -3.37 -11.41 -17.05
N GLY A 4 -3.73 -10.71 -18.12
CA GLY A 4 -4.91 -9.86 -18.17
C GLY A 4 -6.22 -10.62 -18.39
N GLN A 5 -6.23 -11.60 -19.26
CA GLN A 5 -7.43 -12.38 -19.58
C GLN A 5 -7.91 -13.27 -18.41
N GLY A 6 -6.97 -13.83 -17.64
CA GLY A 6 -7.29 -14.63 -16.45
C GLY A 6 -7.94 -13.82 -15.33
N ALA A 7 -7.44 -12.60 -15.07
CA ALA A 7 -7.97 -11.74 -14.02
C ALA A 7 -9.36 -11.18 -14.39
N GLY A 8 -9.60 -10.81 -15.65
CA GLY A 8 -10.91 -10.33 -16.11
C GLY A 8 -12.01 -11.39 -15.96
N ASN A 9 -11.71 -12.64 -16.26
CA ASN A 9 -12.64 -13.76 -16.07
C ASN A 9 -12.94 -13.99 -14.57
N LEU A 10 -11.92 -13.91 -13.70
CA LEU A 10 -12.13 -14.06 -12.25
C LEU A 10 -13.01 -12.93 -11.68
N VAL A 11 -12.84 -11.70 -12.12
CA VAL A 11 -13.68 -10.57 -11.68
C VAL A 11 -15.13 -10.77 -12.10
N GLU A 12 -15.38 -11.21 -13.33
CA GLU A 12 -16.74 -11.46 -13.80
C GLU A 12 -17.42 -12.60 -13.04
N ARG A 13 -16.70 -13.69 -12.76
CA ARG A 13 -17.20 -14.76 -11.90
C ARG A 13 -17.45 -14.28 -10.47
N ALA A 14 -16.57 -13.43 -9.93
CA ALA A 14 -16.73 -12.85 -8.59
C ALA A 14 -17.99 -11.97 -8.50
N ARG A 15 -18.32 -11.19 -9.55
CA ARG A 15 -19.59 -10.43 -9.65
C ARG A 15 -20.82 -11.33 -9.59
N GLN A 16 -20.72 -12.54 -10.12
CA GLN A 16 -21.80 -13.54 -10.10
C GLN A 16 -21.86 -14.29 -8.75
N GLY A 17 -21.07 -13.90 -7.75
CA GLY A 17 -21.07 -14.49 -6.43
C GLY A 17 -20.20 -15.74 -6.29
N ASP A 18 -19.35 -16.03 -7.27
CA ASP A 18 -18.43 -17.17 -7.23
C ASP A 18 -17.37 -16.99 -6.14
N GLN A 19 -17.47 -17.80 -5.09
CA GLN A 19 -16.59 -17.76 -3.93
C GLN A 19 -15.15 -18.19 -4.26
N GLU A 20 -14.97 -19.12 -5.19
CA GLU A 20 -13.63 -19.56 -5.62
C GLU A 20 -12.91 -18.46 -6.38
N ALA A 21 -13.64 -17.73 -7.23
CA ALA A 21 -13.10 -16.57 -7.93
C ALA A 21 -12.67 -15.46 -6.95
N TRP A 22 -13.49 -15.18 -5.93
CA TRP A 22 -13.12 -14.25 -4.85
C TRP A 22 -11.90 -14.72 -4.09
N ALA A 23 -11.81 -16.01 -3.71
CA ALA A 23 -10.65 -16.57 -3.01
C ALA A 23 -9.38 -16.44 -3.85
N ALA A 24 -9.46 -16.70 -5.15
CA ALA A 24 -8.34 -16.56 -6.07
C ALA A 24 -7.88 -15.09 -6.19
N LEU A 25 -8.80 -14.15 -6.36
CA LEU A 25 -8.51 -12.71 -6.40
C LEU A 25 -7.86 -12.25 -5.08
N TYR A 26 -8.43 -12.62 -3.94
CA TYR A 26 -7.90 -12.31 -2.61
C TYR A 26 -6.47 -12.81 -2.44
N THR A 27 -6.25 -14.10 -2.68
CA THR A 27 -4.94 -14.74 -2.50
C THR A 27 -3.85 -14.08 -3.36
N SER A 28 -4.19 -13.64 -4.57
CA SER A 28 -3.25 -13.01 -5.50
C SER A 28 -2.67 -11.69 -5.01
N VAL A 29 -3.35 -10.99 -4.11
CA VAL A 29 -2.98 -9.63 -3.66
C VAL A 29 -2.77 -9.50 -2.15
N TYR A 30 -3.26 -10.46 -1.36
CA TYR A 30 -3.34 -10.36 0.11
C TYR A 30 -2.00 -9.98 0.77
N ALA A 31 -0.94 -10.73 0.49
CA ALA A 31 0.36 -10.48 1.11
C ALA A 31 0.89 -9.06 0.82
N ARG A 32 0.68 -8.58 -0.41
CA ARG A 32 1.10 -7.23 -0.81
C ARG A 32 0.25 -6.14 -0.16
N LEU A 33 -1.06 -6.36 0.00
CA LEU A 33 -1.95 -5.43 0.70
C LEU A 33 -1.60 -5.34 2.18
N VAL A 34 -1.35 -6.49 2.83
CA VAL A 34 -0.94 -6.52 4.25
C VAL A 34 0.39 -5.80 4.43
N ALA A 35 1.40 -6.07 3.58
CA ALA A 35 2.68 -5.39 3.66
C ALA A 35 2.55 -3.87 3.46
N PHE A 36 1.73 -3.43 2.50
CA PHE A 36 1.45 -2.01 2.27
C PHE A 36 0.74 -1.36 3.48
N ALA A 37 -0.31 -1.99 4.01
CA ALA A 37 -1.04 -1.48 5.15
C ALA A 37 -0.15 -1.45 6.41
N HIS A 38 0.63 -2.52 6.65
CA HIS A 38 1.54 -2.61 7.79
C HIS A 38 2.61 -1.51 7.75
N ARG A 39 3.21 -1.27 6.59
CA ARG A 39 4.19 -0.19 6.41
C ARG A 39 3.64 1.18 6.82
N ARG A 40 2.35 1.42 6.62
CA ARG A 40 1.70 2.71 6.88
C ARG A 40 1.09 2.84 8.27
N LEU A 41 0.68 1.73 8.86
CA LEU A 41 -0.01 1.70 10.16
C LEU A 41 0.93 1.35 11.32
N GLY A 42 2.10 0.72 11.04
CA GLY A 42 3.07 0.30 12.05
C GLY A 42 2.57 -0.78 13.00
N ASN A 43 1.41 -1.38 12.71
CA ASN A 43 0.79 -2.40 13.57
C ASN A 43 0.19 -3.51 12.70
N ALA A 44 0.55 -4.76 13.01
CA ALA A 44 0.17 -5.92 12.20
C ALA A 44 -1.33 -6.24 12.28
N ASP A 45 -1.96 -6.03 13.44
CA ASP A 45 -3.39 -6.29 13.62
C ASP A 45 -4.21 -5.24 12.87
N LEU A 46 -3.89 -3.96 13.04
CA LEU A 46 -4.52 -2.87 12.27
C LEU A 46 -4.34 -3.06 10.76
N ALA A 47 -3.20 -3.58 10.33
CA ALA A 47 -2.97 -3.85 8.91
C ALA A 47 -3.87 -4.97 8.39
N ARG A 48 -4.03 -6.06 9.13
CA ARG A 48 -4.95 -7.15 8.78
C ARG A 48 -6.41 -6.69 8.78
N ASP A 49 -6.80 -5.90 9.76
CA ASP A 49 -8.14 -5.32 9.83
C ASP A 49 -8.42 -4.39 8.65
N ALA A 50 -7.46 -3.52 8.30
CA ALA A 50 -7.57 -2.64 7.14
C ALA A 50 -7.69 -3.43 5.83
N VAL A 51 -7.00 -4.56 5.68
CA VAL A 51 -7.13 -5.43 4.51
C VAL A 51 -8.49 -6.12 4.49
N SER A 52 -8.98 -6.59 5.64
CA SER A 52 -10.33 -7.18 5.76
C SER A 52 -11.42 -6.18 5.38
N GLU A 53 -11.34 -4.94 5.87
CA GLU A 53 -12.23 -3.84 5.49
C GLU A 53 -12.12 -3.49 4.00
N THR A 54 -10.90 -3.51 3.45
CA THR A 54 -10.66 -3.30 2.02
C THR A 54 -11.41 -4.33 1.19
N MET A 55 -11.35 -5.60 1.59
CA MET A 55 -12.05 -6.69 0.90
C MET A 55 -13.57 -6.57 1.05
N ALA A 56 -14.08 -6.21 2.23
CA ALA A 56 -15.50 -5.96 2.43
C ALA A 56 -16.02 -4.83 1.50
N ARG A 57 -15.26 -3.72 1.42
CA ARG A 57 -15.58 -2.63 0.48
C ARG A 57 -15.47 -3.07 -0.98
N ALA A 58 -14.52 -3.93 -1.32
CA ALA A 58 -14.36 -4.45 -2.67
C ALA A 58 -15.56 -5.30 -3.09
N VAL A 59 -16.04 -6.20 -2.21
CA VAL A 59 -17.23 -7.02 -2.46
C VAL A 59 -18.45 -6.14 -2.75
N THR A 60 -18.68 -5.11 -1.95
CA THR A 60 -19.84 -4.21 -2.13
C THR A 60 -19.72 -3.30 -3.36
N ARG A 61 -18.51 -3.10 -3.88
CA ARG A 61 -18.22 -2.19 -5.01
C ARG A 61 -17.78 -2.89 -6.29
N ILE A 62 -17.82 -4.21 -6.34
CA ILE A 62 -17.34 -4.98 -7.50
C ILE A 62 -18.04 -4.59 -8.80
N ASP A 63 -19.31 -4.20 -8.72
CA ASP A 63 -20.08 -3.74 -9.87
C ASP A 63 -19.56 -2.41 -10.45
N SER A 64 -18.92 -1.60 -9.61
CA SER A 64 -18.28 -0.35 -10.04
C SER A 64 -16.89 -0.55 -10.64
N TYR A 65 -16.31 -1.74 -10.54
CA TYR A 65 -15.07 -2.05 -11.21
C TYR A 65 -15.28 -2.08 -12.72
N VAL A 66 -14.83 -1.06 -13.40
CA VAL A 66 -14.75 -1.06 -14.86
C VAL A 66 -13.42 -1.68 -15.20
N GLY A 67 -13.43 -2.90 -15.74
CA GLY A 67 -12.23 -3.64 -16.14
C GLY A 67 -11.28 -2.76 -16.92
N ALA A 68 -10.31 -2.16 -16.20
CA ALA A 68 -9.28 -1.34 -16.79
C ALA A 68 -8.14 -2.25 -17.26
N ASP A 69 -7.42 -1.83 -18.29
CA ASP A 69 -6.26 -2.55 -18.82
C ASP A 69 -5.20 -2.83 -17.72
N GLU A 70 -5.22 -2.04 -16.66
CA GLU A 70 -4.33 -2.17 -15.50
C GLU A 70 -4.68 -3.31 -14.54
N GLY A 71 -5.90 -3.85 -14.60
CA GLY A 71 -6.32 -5.02 -13.85
C GLY A 71 -6.90 -4.74 -12.45
N PHE A 72 -7.21 -5.83 -11.73
CA PHE A 72 -7.90 -5.81 -10.43
C PHE A 72 -7.05 -5.24 -9.29
N ALA A 73 -5.75 -5.53 -9.26
CA ALA A 73 -4.87 -5.13 -8.16
C ALA A 73 -4.82 -3.60 -7.96
N PRO A 74 -4.62 -2.75 -8.98
CA PRO A 74 -4.62 -1.29 -8.82
C PRO A 74 -5.91 -0.75 -8.22
N TRP A 75 -7.06 -1.26 -8.65
CA TRP A 75 -8.36 -0.86 -8.10
C TRP A 75 -8.47 -1.20 -6.61
N LEU A 76 -8.02 -2.39 -6.23
CA LEU A 76 -8.05 -2.82 -4.83
C LEU A 76 -7.07 -2.02 -3.96
N PHE A 77 -5.86 -1.71 -4.47
CA PHE A 77 -4.93 -0.79 -3.80
C PHE A 77 -5.51 0.61 -3.67
N GLY A 78 -6.28 1.08 -4.66
CA GLY A 78 -7.05 2.33 -4.58
C GLY A 78 -8.03 2.34 -3.41
N ILE A 79 -8.73 1.23 -3.14
CA ILE A 79 -9.60 1.09 -1.96
C ILE A 79 -8.77 1.04 -0.68
N CYS A 80 -7.73 0.20 -0.64
CA CYS A 80 -6.89 -0.02 0.53
C CYS A 80 -6.25 1.28 1.06
N ARG A 81 -5.73 2.12 0.17
CA ARG A 81 -5.12 3.40 0.56
C ARG A 81 -6.10 4.31 1.32
N HIS A 82 -7.36 4.34 0.91
CA HIS A 82 -8.38 5.12 1.61
C HIS A 82 -8.72 4.51 2.98
N VAL A 83 -8.83 3.19 3.07
CA VAL A 83 -9.04 2.50 4.34
C VAL A 83 -7.89 2.78 5.30
N VAL A 84 -6.64 2.68 4.86
CA VAL A 84 -5.46 2.98 5.66
C VAL A 84 -5.49 4.43 6.17
N VAL A 85 -5.84 5.40 5.33
CA VAL A 85 -5.97 6.81 5.75
C VAL A 85 -7.09 6.97 6.78
N ASP A 86 -8.23 6.29 6.60
CA ASP A 86 -9.35 6.33 7.56
C ASP A 86 -8.91 5.77 8.93
N VAL A 87 -8.19 4.63 8.95
CA VAL A 87 -7.63 4.03 10.17
C VAL A 87 -6.63 4.98 10.83
N GLN A 88 -5.70 5.57 10.08
CA GLN A 88 -4.76 6.56 10.60
C GLN A 88 -5.49 7.73 11.28
N ARG A 89 -6.49 8.30 10.62
CA ARG A 89 -7.28 9.42 11.19
C ARG A 89 -8.00 9.03 12.47
N GLN A 90 -8.53 7.82 12.56
CA GLN A 90 -9.19 7.32 13.77
C GLN A 90 -8.18 7.08 14.90
N THR A 91 -7.02 6.52 14.56
CA THR A 91 -5.96 6.20 15.52
C THR A 91 -5.25 7.46 16.02
N TYR A 92 -5.04 8.47 15.17
CA TYR A 92 -4.39 9.75 15.53
C TYR A 92 -5.36 10.86 15.95
N ARG A 93 -6.65 10.54 16.16
CA ARG A 93 -7.57 11.52 16.75
C ARG A 93 -7.04 11.89 18.14
N PRO A 94 -6.93 13.21 18.48
CA PRO A 94 -6.50 13.62 19.81
C PRO A 94 -7.40 12.98 20.85
N LEU A 95 -6.81 12.19 21.76
CA LEU A 95 -7.54 11.68 22.92
C LEU A 95 -7.89 12.85 23.85
N PRO A 96 -9.05 12.81 24.54
CA PRO A 96 -9.32 13.73 25.61
C PRO A 96 -8.16 13.75 26.61
N PRO A 97 -7.82 14.92 27.22
CA PRO A 97 -6.75 15.00 28.19
C PRO A 97 -6.96 13.97 29.30
N GLY A 98 -6.01 13.07 29.51
CA GLY A 98 -6.02 12.06 30.58
C GLY A 98 -6.02 10.58 30.13
N LEU A 99 -6.18 10.28 28.84
CA LEU A 99 -6.01 8.93 28.32
C LEU A 99 -4.60 8.80 27.70
N LEU A 100 -3.72 8.10 28.40
CA LEU A 100 -2.40 7.72 27.88
C LEU A 100 -2.59 6.67 26.78
N ARG A 101 -2.06 6.93 25.59
CA ARG A 101 -1.80 5.87 24.60
C ARG A 101 -0.66 5.02 25.13
N SER A 102 -0.89 3.73 25.23
CA SER A 102 0.22 2.78 25.22
C SER A 102 0.75 2.79 23.78
N ASP A 103 1.86 3.49 23.56
CA ASP A 103 2.65 3.30 22.35
C ASP A 103 3.24 1.88 22.42
N VAL A 104 2.48 0.92 21.94
CA VAL A 104 3.03 -0.39 21.66
C VAL A 104 3.57 -0.28 20.23
N ASP A 105 4.82 0.18 20.10
CA ASP A 105 5.71 -0.25 19.03
C ASP A 105 5.90 -1.76 19.23
N ASP A 106 4.95 -2.55 18.69
CA ASP A 106 5.17 -3.96 18.48
C ASP A 106 5.75 -4.14 17.07
N PRO A 107 7.07 -4.32 16.94
CA PRO A 107 7.66 -4.71 15.68
C PRO A 107 7.13 -6.10 15.38
N GLY A 108 6.17 -6.22 14.46
CA GLY A 108 5.62 -7.49 14.03
C GLY A 108 6.73 -8.47 13.64
N PRO A 109 6.48 -9.79 13.65
CA PRO A 109 7.48 -10.84 13.50
C PRO A 109 8.30 -10.83 12.19
N ALA A 110 8.02 -9.92 11.28
CA ALA A 110 8.83 -9.70 10.07
C ALA A 110 9.99 -8.70 10.28
N GLU A 111 10.12 -8.07 11.44
CA GLU A 111 11.10 -7.03 11.73
C GLU A 111 12.27 -7.52 12.64
N ILE A 112 12.33 -8.82 12.92
CA ILE A 112 13.53 -9.46 13.51
C ILE A 112 14.51 -9.81 12.37
N VAL A 113 14.71 -8.92 11.42
CA VAL A 113 15.93 -8.89 10.63
C VAL A 113 16.82 -7.86 11.29
N LEU A 114 17.99 -8.29 11.77
CA LEU A 114 19.07 -7.48 12.31
C LEU A 114 19.07 -6.10 11.63
N ASP A 115 18.68 -5.10 12.39
CA ASP A 115 18.54 -3.73 11.89
C ASP A 115 19.94 -3.21 11.60
N SER A 116 20.38 -3.39 10.35
CA SER A 116 21.67 -2.87 9.95
C SER A 116 21.59 -1.35 9.94
N GLU A 117 22.69 -0.69 10.27
CA GLU A 117 22.80 0.77 10.21
C GLU A 117 22.35 1.31 8.84
N GLU A 118 22.62 0.57 7.76
CA GLU A 118 22.14 0.89 6.40
C GLU A 118 20.60 0.90 6.29
N GLN A 119 19.92 -0.04 6.93
CA GLN A 119 18.45 -0.08 6.91
C GLN A 119 17.85 1.08 7.70
N ALA A 120 18.45 1.45 8.83
CA ALA A 120 18.05 2.62 9.59
C ALA A 120 18.23 3.91 8.78
N GLN A 121 19.35 4.05 8.06
CA GLN A 121 19.60 5.18 7.17
C GLN A 121 18.58 5.25 6.03
N VAL A 122 18.27 4.12 5.39
CA VAL A 122 17.24 4.06 4.33
C VAL A 122 15.86 4.45 4.88
N ARG A 123 15.47 3.95 6.06
CA ARG A 123 14.20 4.34 6.68
C ARG A 123 14.15 5.82 7.00
N ALA A 124 15.22 6.37 7.57
CA ALA A 124 15.32 7.80 7.88
C ALA A 124 15.24 8.67 6.62
N ALA A 125 15.96 8.30 5.56
CA ALA A 125 15.90 9.01 4.27
C ALA A 125 14.49 8.93 3.64
N PHE A 126 13.85 7.76 3.71
CA PHE A 126 12.50 7.57 3.19
C PHE A 126 11.45 8.39 3.98
N ALA A 127 11.62 8.52 5.29
CA ALA A 127 10.74 9.34 6.13
C ALA A 127 10.81 10.84 5.80
N ARG A 128 11.90 11.32 5.19
CA ARG A 128 12.06 12.72 4.74
C ARG A 128 11.33 13.04 3.42
N LEU A 129 10.89 12.04 2.67
CA LEU A 129 10.10 12.26 1.46
C LEU A 129 8.72 12.84 1.79
N ASP A 130 8.14 13.58 0.83
CA ASP A 130 6.76 14.03 0.95
C ASP A 130 5.78 12.86 1.04
N PRO A 131 4.63 13.01 1.74
CA PRO A 131 3.65 11.92 1.88
C PRO A 131 3.22 11.28 0.55
N ASP A 132 3.00 12.10 -0.49
CA ASP A 132 2.61 11.63 -1.83
C ASP A 132 3.75 10.84 -2.51
N GLU A 133 5.00 11.26 -2.30
CA GLU A 133 6.18 10.57 -2.84
C GLU A 133 6.39 9.22 -2.14
N ARG A 134 6.22 9.19 -0.83
CA ARG A 134 6.25 7.93 -0.05
C ARG A 134 5.19 6.96 -0.52
N GLU A 135 3.93 7.41 -0.62
CA GLU A 135 2.83 6.57 -1.08
C GLU A 135 3.08 5.99 -2.47
N LEU A 136 3.56 6.81 -3.40
CA LEU A 136 3.90 6.37 -4.74
C LEU A 136 4.97 5.29 -4.72
N LEU A 137 6.06 5.48 -3.97
CA LEU A 137 7.14 4.50 -3.89
C LEU A 137 6.70 3.22 -3.15
N GLU A 138 5.87 3.33 -2.12
CA GLU A 138 5.29 2.16 -1.42
C GLU A 138 4.43 1.32 -2.36
N LEU A 139 3.57 1.95 -3.17
CA LEU A 139 2.77 1.24 -4.17
C LEU A 139 3.65 0.57 -5.24
N ARG A 140 4.76 1.22 -5.64
CA ARG A 140 5.72 0.68 -6.61
C ARG A 140 6.49 -0.51 -6.05
N VAL A 141 7.06 -0.37 -4.85
CA VAL A 141 8.02 -1.34 -4.28
C VAL A 141 7.29 -2.43 -3.50
N ILE A 142 6.43 -2.05 -2.55
CA ILE A 142 5.72 -2.99 -1.68
C ILE A 142 4.49 -3.55 -2.39
N GLY A 143 3.72 -2.69 -3.03
CA GLY A 143 2.55 -3.08 -3.82
C GLY A 143 2.91 -3.84 -5.09
N GLY A 144 4.16 -3.75 -5.57
CA GLY A 144 4.61 -4.39 -6.81
C GLY A 144 3.87 -3.89 -8.05
N LEU A 145 3.30 -2.66 -7.99
CA LEU A 145 2.53 -2.09 -9.09
C LEU A 145 3.44 -1.43 -10.13
N SER A 146 3.13 -1.56 -11.40
CA SER A 146 3.75 -0.79 -12.49
C SER A 146 3.39 0.70 -12.38
N SER A 147 4.07 1.57 -13.12
CA SER A 147 3.72 3.01 -13.12
C SER A 147 2.31 3.29 -13.64
N ALA A 148 1.81 2.49 -14.57
CA ALA A 148 0.43 2.57 -15.06
C ALA A 148 -0.57 2.15 -13.98
N GLU A 149 -0.30 1.03 -13.31
CA GLU A 149 -1.12 0.53 -12.20
C GLU A 149 -1.14 1.50 -11.01
N VAL A 150 -0.01 2.12 -10.66
CA VAL A 150 0.03 3.18 -9.63
C VAL A 150 -0.81 4.39 -10.07
N ALA A 151 -0.74 4.77 -11.35
CA ALA A 151 -1.56 5.86 -11.88
C ALA A 151 -3.05 5.56 -11.73
N ALA A 152 -3.47 4.34 -12.06
CA ALA A 152 -4.84 3.88 -11.88
C ALA A 152 -5.25 3.89 -10.38
N ALA A 153 -4.41 3.35 -9.48
CA ALA A 153 -4.67 3.33 -8.04
C ALA A 153 -4.77 4.73 -7.42
N LEU A 154 -4.02 5.71 -7.95
CA LEU A 154 -4.00 7.09 -7.45
C LEU A 154 -4.96 8.03 -8.21
N GLY A 155 -5.63 7.57 -9.28
CA GLY A 155 -6.45 8.42 -10.15
C GLY A 155 -5.62 9.50 -10.88
N LYS A 156 -4.37 9.19 -11.22
CA LYS A 156 -3.42 10.10 -11.89
C LYS A 156 -3.09 9.61 -13.31
N GLN A 157 -2.44 10.47 -14.10
CA GLN A 157 -1.96 10.08 -15.43
C GLN A 157 -0.63 9.32 -15.32
N PRO A 158 -0.38 8.26 -16.14
CA PRO A 158 0.86 7.48 -16.09
C PRO A 158 2.13 8.30 -16.28
N GLY A 159 2.09 9.33 -17.12
CA GLY A 159 3.21 10.26 -17.32
C GLY A 159 3.54 11.04 -16.05
N THR A 160 2.52 11.52 -15.35
CA THR A 160 2.67 12.24 -14.06
C THR A 160 3.32 11.34 -13.02
N VAL A 161 2.89 10.08 -12.93
CA VAL A 161 3.46 9.10 -11.98
C VAL A 161 4.93 8.82 -12.28
N ARG A 162 5.29 8.62 -13.56
CA ARG A 162 6.70 8.41 -13.93
C ARG A 162 7.60 9.60 -13.55
N MET A 163 7.15 10.82 -13.81
CA MET A 163 7.91 12.02 -13.44
C MET A 163 8.00 12.20 -11.91
N ALA A 164 6.92 11.91 -11.17
CA ALA A 164 6.93 11.96 -9.71
C ALA A 164 7.87 10.88 -9.13
N GLN A 165 7.86 9.66 -9.69
CA GLN A 165 8.77 8.59 -9.29
C GLN A 165 10.25 8.99 -9.49
N MET A 166 10.58 9.55 -10.64
CA MET A 166 11.97 10.03 -10.89
C MET A 166 12.41 11.06 -9.86
N ARG A 167 11.54 12.03 -9.53
CA ARG A 167 11.84 13.05 -8.52
C ARG A 167 11.99 12.46 -7.13
N ALA A 168 11.08 11.58 -6.73
CA ALA A 168 11.13 10.92 -5.43
C ALA A 168 12.40 10.09 -5.25
N LEU A 169 12.80 9.31 -6.26
CA LEU A 169 14.05 8.56 -6.24
C LEU A 169 15.28 9.46 -6.22
N GLY A 170 15.26 10.57 -6.94
CA GLY A 170 16.33 11.58 -6.91
C GLY A 170 16.50 12.17 -5.51
N ARG A 171 15.40 12.57 -4.85
CA ARG A 171 15.43 13.09 -3.47
C ARG A 171 15.92 12.02 -2.48
N LEU A 172 15.40 10.78 -2.61
CA LEU A 172 15.83 9.68 -1.74
C LEU A 172 17.34 9.45 -1.83
N ARG A 173 17.89 9.46 -3.05
CA ARG A 173 19.32 9.35 -3.27
C ARG A 173 20.09 10.48 -2.57
N THR A 174 19.66 11.73 -2.73
CA THR A 174 20.30 12.88 -2.07
C THR A 174 20.29 12.70 -0.55
N PHE A 175 19.17 12.27 0.05
CA PHE A 175 19.08 12.06 1.48
C PHE A 175 20.00 10.94 1.99
N LEU A 176 20.19 9.88 1.21
CA LEU A 176 21.11 8.80 1.54
C LEU A 176 22.59 9.26 1.44
N GLU A 177 22.92 10.05 0.42
CA GLU A 177 24.26 10.61 0.26
C GLU A 177 24.61 11.59 1.41
N GLU A 178 23.63 12.38 1.88
CA GLU A 178 23.80 13.25 3.05
C GLU A 178 24.03 12.43 4.33
N ALA A 179 23.26 11.37 4.55
CA ALA A 179 23.40 10.49 5.72
C ALA A 179 24.79 9.83 5.75
N SER A 180 25.28 9.35 4.60
CA SER A 180 26.58 8.69 4.49
C SER A 180 27.79 9.63 4.68
N ARG A 181 27.60 10.96 4.66
CA ARG A 181 28.68 11.95 4.90
C ARG A 181 28.81 12.34 6.37
N VAL A 182 27.82 12.03 7.19
CA VAL A 182 27.75 12.45 8.59
C VAL A 182 28.17 11.31 9.53
N GLY A 183 28.17 10.06 9.07
CA GLY A 183 28.66 8.88 9.80
C GLY A 183 30.09 8.56 9.42
#